data_3993b181579f8b0712daa697a0c95fe0
#
_entry.id   3993b181579f8b0712daa697a0c95fe0
#
_cell.length_a   1.000
_cell.length_b   1.000
_cell.length_c   1.000
_cell.angle_alpha   90.00
_cell.angle_beta   90.00
_cell.angle_gamma   90.00
#
_symmetry.space_group_name_H-M   'P 1'
#
loop_
_entity.id
_entity.type
_entity.pdbx_description
1 polymer ?
#
loop_
_entity_poly.entity_id
_entity_poly.type
_entity_poly.pdbx_seq_one_letter_code
_entity_poly.pdbx_strand_id
1 'polypeptide(L)'
;MLYDPATKTIVYEGDEADIAAPLSHAGMPGYCAVQATYKNLVLLNGMDLDVPDPMEDYEWPAQPGTEAWGTQKQVSSFMVLNPRSFVFSDLRTGKTRAALWAADWLMAQAARRLRCLIVSDINALEGTWANEITSHFLGHRTFEMLHHPSAAKRVEAAGRDADFYLCNHDGLRMGRPRRVTERNENGRPIRSRTTEPAGLFAALLEKSFDIIIFDEAATYRETGTELFKCALELSKKASFVYLLTGTPTPNGPVDAFGLKHLAHPQYKLSKKAWQNQTTWADGPFRRKPVLGAEQMVDELLQPSIRVTQDQCFTPTPVSIMDLEVSLSTDQKKAMAELKRELSIMVEDGEVNAVNQAALRSKLIQISCGVVYDADHQARLISAPGRLAMLQRLVAGVQGKIIIFAPLTSVLHLISREIGPTCTLIDNTLSKQRKLKLLREWQANPSSRVLLSHPGPVARGIDLSMANTIIWYAPIDRTEYFIQANERINGVNQTKPRYIIRMYGCSIEKDIYERLERNISLQGLILKLKEMKLDG
;
A
#
# COMPACT_ATOMS: atom_id res chain seq x y z
N MET A 1 -26.49 25.26 8.30
CA MET A 1 -25.71 26.11 7.36
C MET A 1 -26.56 26.43 6.16
N LEU A 2 -26.48 27.66 5.60
CA LEU A 2 -27.11 28.08 4.34
C LEU A 2 -26.01 28.58 3.39
N TYR A 3 -26.06 28.16 2.13
CA TYR A 3 -25.16 28.63 1.08
C TYR A 3 -25.95 29.36 -0.01
N ASP A 4 -25.52 30.56 -0.36
CA ASP A 4 -26.03 31.30 -1.50
C ASP A 4 -25.05 31.25 -2.67
N PRO A 5 -25.35 30.48 -3.72
CA PRO A 5 -24.45 30.34 -4.86
C PRO A 5 -24.24 31.63 -5.64
N ALA A 6 -25.21 32.57 -5.65
CA ALA A 6 -25.11 33.80 -6.40
C ALA A 6 -24.08 34.77 -5.82
N THR A 7 -24.04 34.86 -4.49
CA THR A 7 -23.08 35.72 -3.77
C THR A 7 -21.86 34.95 -3.28
N LYS A 8 -21.85 33.62 -3.42
CA LYS A 8 -20.86 32.70 -2.82
C LYS A 8 -20.68 32.94 -1.31
N THR A 9 -21.81 33.20 -0.60
CA THR A 9 -21.83 33.47 0.84
C THR A 9 -22.36 32.27 1.61
N ILE A 10 -21.69 31.91 2.70
CA ILE A 10 -22.11 30.85 3.62
C ILE A 10 -22.53 31.49 4.93
N VAL A 11 -23.74 31.14 5.41
CA VAL A 11 -24.24 31.49 6.73
C VAL A 11 -24.29 30.23 7.59
N TYR A 12 -23.65 30.26 8.74
CA TYR A 12 -23.58 29.13 9.67
C TYR A 12 -23.79 29.58 11.12
N GLU A 13 -24.15 28.65 11.98
CA GLU A 13 -24.28 28.85 13.42
C GLU A 13 -22.89 28.73 14.07
N GLY A 14 -22.41 29.77 14.73
CA GLY A 14 -21.09 29.82 15.35
C GLY A 14 -20.64 31.25 15.68
N ASP A 15 -19.52 31.39 16.38
CA ASP A 15 -18.91 32.66 16.76
C ASP A 15 -17.89 33.19 15.74
N GLU A 16 -17.81 34.53 15.64
CA GLU A 16 -16.80 35.19 14.75
C GLU A 16 -15.35 34.83 15.07
N ALA A 17 -15.05 34.46 16.32
CA ALA A 17 -13.71 34.09 16.75
C ALA A 17 -13.15 32.85 16.04
N ASP A 18 -14.02 32.01 15.46
CA ASP A 18 -13.62 30.76 14.80
C ASP A 18 -13.19 30.97 13.36
N ILE A 19 -13.40 32.13 12.75
CA ILE A 19 -13.14 32.42 11.34
C ILE A 19 -12.32 33.68 11.12
N ALA A 20 -11.33 33.60 10.23
CA ALA A 20 -10.34 34.65 9.99
C ALA A 20 -10.86 35.92 9.27
N ALA A 21 -12.07 35.94 8.69
CA ALA A 21 -12.66 37.09 8.01
C ALA A 21 -14.18 36.92 7.84
N PRO A 22 -14.99 37.14 8.88
CA PRO A 22 -16.44 37.18 8.75
C PRO A 22 -16.87 38.39 7.91
N LEU A 23 -17.88 38.21 7.03
CA LEU A 23 -18.44 39.31 6.24
C LEU A 23 -19.32 40.22 7.11
N SER A 24 -20.08 39.66 8.03
CA SER A 24 -20.96 40.35 8.99
C SER A 24 -21.59 39.33 9.92
N HIS A 25 -22.13 39.78 11.06
CA HIS A 25 -23.21 39.03 11.70
C HIS A 25 -24.39 38.95 10.72
N ALA A 26 -24.90 37.75 10.49
CA ALA A 26 -26.04 37.52 9.58
C ALA A 26 -27.36 38.18 10.07
N GLY A 27 -27.27 39.20 10.94
CA GLY A 27 -28.41 39.86 11.53
C GLY A 27 -29.14 39.03 12.60
N MET A 28 -28.66 37.83 12.89
CA MET A 28 -29.17 36.92 13.91
C MET A 28 -28.04 36.60 14.91
N PRO A 29 -28.31 36.77 16.24
CA PRO A 29 -27.33 36.35 17.25
C PRO A 29 -26.98 34.87 17.11
N GLY A 30 -25.69 34.54 17.14
CA GLY A 30 -25.19 33.17 17.01
C GLY A 30 -25.01 32.67 15.56
N TYR A 31 -25.18 33.53 14.56
CA TYR A 31 -24.95 33.19 13.13
C TYR A 31 -23.89 34.10 12.52
N CYS A 32 -22.98 33.52 11.77
CA CYS A 32 -21.94 34.21 11.01
C CYS A 32 -22.10 34.02 9.51
N ALA A 33 -21.81 35.07 8.74
CA ALA A 33 -21.74 35.02 7.28
C ALA A 33 -20.31 35.18 6.81
N VAL A 34 -19.87 34.29 5.93
CA VAL A 34 -18.50 34.28 5.36
C VAL A 34 -18.54 34.07 3.85
N GLN A 35 -17.54 34.62 3.18
CA GLN A 35 -17.34 34.33 1.75
C GLN A 35 -16.89 32.86 1.60
N ALA A 36 -17.44 32.14 0.62
CA ALA A 36 -17.05 30.77 0.27
C ALA A 36 -15.67 30.74 -0.42
N THR A 37 -14.65 31.31 0.25
CA THR A 37 -13.27 31.19 -0.20
C THR A 37 -12.74 29.81 0.17
N TYR A 38 -11.77 29.29 -0.59
CA TYR A 38 -11.15 28.02 -0.29
C TYR A 38 -10.71 27.89 1.19
N LYS A 39 -10.09 28.94 1.74
CA LYS A 39 -9.66 28.97 3.14
C LYS A 39 -10.85 28.79 4.11
N ASN A 40 -11.95 29.48 3.87
CA ASN A 40 -13.13 29.39 4.72
C ASN A 40 -13.82 28.03 4.57
N LEU A 41 -13.88 27.46 3.35
CA LEU A 41 -14.41 26.11 3.13
C LEU A 41 -13.63 25.06 3.92
N VAL A 42 -12.30 25.12 3.90
CA VAL A 42 -11.46 24.21 4.69
C VAL A 42 -11.68 24.36 6.20
N LEU A 43 -11.80 25.59 6.69
CA LEU A 43 -12.08 25.85 8.12
C LEU A 43 -13.45 25.32 8.55
N LEU A 44 -14.50 25.63 7.78
CA LEU A 44 -15.86 25.18 8.07
C LEU A 44 -16.01 23.66 7.98
N ASN A 45 -15.40 23.05 6.98
CA ASN A 45 -15.32 21.59 6.87
C ASN A 45 -14.59 20.97 8.08
N GLY A 46 -13.54 21.60 8.59
CA GLY A 46 -12.85 21.18 9.82
C GLY A 46 -13.69 21.33 11.10
N MET A 47 -14.79 22.07 11.05
CA MET A 47 -15.80 22.21 12.10
C MET A 47 -16.99 21.24 11.91
N ASP A 48 -16.83 20.22 11.06
CA ASP A 48 -17.87 19.25 10.69
C ASP A 48 -19.15 19.89 10.07
N LEU A 49 -18.99 21.04 9.41
CA LEU A 49 -20.06 21.66 8.66
C LEU A 49 -20.05 21.16 7.21
N ASP A 50 -21.23 20.88 6.67
CA ASP A 50 -21.41 20.49 5.27
C ASP A 50 -21.20 21.71 4.36
N VAL A 51 -20.07 21.79 3.66
CA VAL A 51 -19.68 22.93 2.83
C VAL A 51 -19.91 22.65 1.33
N PRO A 52 -20.13 23.70 0.51
CA PRO A 52 -20.20 23.55 -0.93
C PRO A 52 -18.96 22.88 -1.51
N ASP A 53 -19.13 22.07 -2.57
CA ASP A 53 -18.01 21.43 -3.23
C ASP A 53 -17.08 22.48 -3.90
N PRO A 54 -15.82 22.62 -3.44
CA PRO A 54 -14.89 23.58 -4.04
C PRO A 54 -14.56 23.27 -5.51
N MET A 55 -14.79 22.05 -5.95
CA MET A 55 -14.46 21.57 -7.30
C MET A 55 -15.70 21.45 -8.20
N GLU A 56 -16.85 22.03 -7.83
CA GLU A 56 -18.08 21.96 -8.62
C GLU A 56 -17.86 22.42 -10.08
N ASP A 57 -17.13 23.53 -10.27
CA ASP A 57 -16.83 24.13 -11.58
C ASP A 57 -15.54 23.57 -12.22
N TYR A 58 -14.92 22.51 -11.68
CA TYR A 58 -13.68 21.97 -12.22
C TYR A 58 -13.92 21.11 -13.46
N GLU A 59 -13.16 21.36 -14.54
CA GLU A 59 -13.38 20.75 -15.85
C GLU A 59 -13.06 19.25 -15.96
N TRP A 60 -12.39 18.66 -14.95
CA TRP A 60 -12.02 17.25 -14.87
C TRP A 60 -11.24 16.76 -16.11
N PRO A 61 -9.99 17.20 -16.33
CA PRO A 61 -9.21 16.81 -17.50
C PRO A 61 -9.20 15.29 -17.71
N ALA A 62 -9.69 14.83 -18.86
CA ALA A 62 -9.81 13.43 -19.21
C ALA A 62 -9.74 13.23 -20.72
N GLN A 63 -9.27 12.06 -21.17
CA GLN A 63 -9.39 11.66 -22.57
C GLN A 63 -10.84 11.25 -22.87
N PRO A 64 -11.32 11.42 -24.12
CA PRO A 64 -12.64 10.93 -24.53
C PRO A 64 -12.84 9.45 -24.16
N GLY A 65 -13.98 9.13 -23.55
CA GLY A 65 -14.31 7.79 -23.08
C GLY A 65 -13.65 7.38 -21.75
N THR A 66 -12.99 8.34 -21.07
CA THR A 66 -12.38 8.11 -19.74
C THR A 66 -12.82 9.18 -18.73
N GLU A 67 -14.05 9.62 -18.83
CA GLU A 67 -14.64 10.66 -17.99
C GLU A 67 -14.54 10.32 -16.48
N ALA A 68 -14.54 11.35 -15.66
CA ALA A 68 -14.42 11.21 -14.21
C ALA A 68 -15.65 10.51 -13.61
N TRP A 69 -15.42 9.46 -12.85
CA TRP A 69 -16.49 8.81 -12.08
C TRP A 69 -16.92 9.69 -10.90
N GLY A 70 -18.18 9.56 -10.47
CA GLY A 70 -18.69 10.28 -9.32
C GLY A 70 -17.84 10.07 -8.06
N THR A 71 -17.42 8.84 -7.80
CA THR A 71 -16.52 8.48 -6.68
C THR A 71 -15.14 9.15 -6.76
N GLN A 72 -14.60 9.31 -7.97
CA GLN A 72 -13.31 10.00 -8.15
C GLN A 72 -13.46 11.51 -7.86
N LYS A 73 -14.57 12.12 -8.31
CA LYS A 73 -14.88 13.53 -8.03
C LYS A 73 -15.00 13.75 -6.52
N GLN A 74 -15.75 12.90 -5.81
CA GLN A 74 -15.89 12.95 -4.35
C GLN A 74 -14.53 12.84 -3.63
N VAL A 75 -13.65 11.91 -4.06
CA VAL A 75 -12.30 11.79 -3.48
C VAL A 75 -11.48 13.05 -3.71
N SER A 76 -11.54 13.64 -4.90
CA SER A 76 -10.79 14.86 -5.20
C SER A 76 -11.26 16.04 -4.35
N SER A 77 -12.56 16.27 -4.27
CA SER A 77 -13.18 17.32 -3.45
C SER A 77 -12.88 17.13 -1.95
N PHE A 78 -12.97 15.88 -1.47
CA PHE A 78 -12.57 15.54 -0.10
C PHE A 78 -11.10 15.87 0.18
N MET A 79 -10.18 15.51 -0.74
CA MET A 79 -8.75 15.81 -0.56
C MET A 79 -8.49 17.32 -0.53
N VAL A 80 -9.16 18.08 -1.39
CA VAL A 80 -9.06 19.54 -1.42
C VAL A 80 -9.51 20.15 -0.10
N LEU A 81 -10.65 19.73 0.45
CA LEU A 81 -11.20 20.22 1.70
C LEU A 81 -10.39 19.78 2.93
N ASN A 82 -9.64 18.68 2.84
CA ASN A 82 -8.90 18.09 3.95
C ASN A 82 -7.40 18.04 3.65
N PRO A 83 -6.64 19.13 3.93
CA PRO A 83 -5.23 19.26 3.53
C PRO A 83 -4.31 18.14 4.02
N ARG A 84 -4.68 17.44 5.09
CA ARG A 84 -3.94 16.29 5.64
C ARG A 84 -4.90 15.16 5.92
N SER A 85 -5.00 14.22 4.98
CA SER A 85 -6.08 13.23 5.00
C SER A 85 -5.66 11.86 4.48
N PHE A 86 -6.55 10.91 4.69
CA PHE A 86 -6.38 9.52 4.31
C PHE A 86 -7.41 9.14 3.25
N VAL A 87 -6.95 8.52 2.17
CA VAL A 87 -7.80 7.99 1.10
C VAL A 87 -7.69 6.46 1.11
N PHE A 88 -8.72 5.81 1.67
CA PHE A 88 -8.80 4.36 1.76
C PHE A 88 -9.62 3.83 0.59
N SER A 89 -8.98 3.70 -0.54
CA SER A 89 -9.63 3.23 -1.76
C SER A 89 -9.14 1.84 -2.12
N ASP A 90 -10.06 0.96 -2.51
CA ASP A 90 -9.74 -0.33 -3.07
C ASP A 90 -8.87 -0.19 -4.33
N LEU A 91 -8.27 -1.27 -4.73
CA LEU A 91 -7.55 -1.30 -6.01
C LEU A 91 -8.55 -1.05 -7.16
N ARG A 92 -8.10 -0.29 -8.18
CA ARG A 92 -8.87 0.02 -9.40
C ARG A 92 -10.10 0.93 -9.22
N THR A 93 -10.21 1.64 -8.11
CA THR A 93 -11.21 2.70 -7.91
C THR A 93 -10.80 4.05 -8.52
N GLY A 94 -9.64 4.13 -9.18
CA GLY A 94 -9.16 5.35 -9.83
C GLY A 94 -8.56 6.39 -8.89
N LYS A 95 -8.11 6.01 -7.68
CA LYS A 95 -7.50 6.90 -6.67
C LYS A 95 -6.35 7.76 -7.21
N THR A 96 -5.54 7.24 -8.15
CA THR A 96 -4.41 7.97 -8.75
C THR A 96 -4.88 9.22 -9.48
N ARG A 97 -5.89 9.07 -10.33
CA ARG A 97 -6.46 10.19 -11.11
C ARG A 97 -7.16 11.19 -10.19
N ALA A 98 -7.92 10.71 -9.22
CA ALA A 98 -8.56 11.59 -8.23
C ALA A 98 -7.53 12.44 -7.47
N ALA A 99 -6.41 11.85 -7.06
CA ALA A 99 -5.33 12.59 -6.39
C ALA A 99 -4.62 13.60 -7.30
N LEU A 100 -4.48 13.29 -8.60
CA LEU A 100 -3.93 14.23 -9.58
C LEU A 100 -4.87 15.41 -9.80
N TRP A 101 -6.18 15.20 -9.92
CA TRP A 101 -7.15 16.28 -10.06
C TRP A 101 -7.19 17.18 -8.83
N ALA A 102 -7.13 16.62 -7.62
CA ALA A 102 -7.04 17.42 -6.40
C ALA A 102 -5.77 18.29 -6.38
N ALA A 103 -4.62 17.72 -6.76
CA ALA A 103 -3.37 18.46 -6.82
C ALA A 103 -3.39 19.53 -7.92
N ASP A 104 -3.93 19.22 -9.10
CA ASP A 104 -4.08 20.17 -10.21
C ASP A 104 -4.96 21.36 -9.84
N TRP A 105 -6.11 21.09 -9.21
CA TRP A 105 -7.01 22.14 -8.73
C TRP A 105 -6.32 23.05 -7.71
N LEU A 106 -5.62 22.47 -6.71
CA LEU A 106 -4.85 23.24 -5.72
C LEU A 106 -3.78 24.13 -6.38
N MET A 107 -3.09 23.59 -7.38
CA MET A 107 -2.09 24.36 -8.15
C MET A 107 -2.72 25.48 -8.95
N ALA A 108 -3.91 25.28 -9.51
CA ALA A 108 -4.63 26.29 -10.30
C ALA A 108 -5.18 27.43 -9.41
N GLN A 109 -5.60 27.13 -8.18
CA GLN A 109 -6.15 28.13 -7.25
C GLN A 109 -5.07 28.94 -6.51
N ALA A 110 -3.82 28.47 -6.52
CA ALA A 110 -2.76 29.10 -5.74
C ALA A 110 -2.20 30.37 -6.40
N ALA A 111 -1.99 31.42 -5.60
CA ALA A 111 -1.37 32.65 -6.08
C ALA A 111 0.14 32.50 -6.43
N ARG A 112 0.78 31.41 -6.02
CA ARG A 112 2.15 31.05 -6.35
C ARG A 112 2.21 29.63 -6.90
N ARG A 113 3.27 29.31 -7.60
CA ARG A 113 3.46 27.95 -8.10
C ARG A 113 3.63 26.96 -6.93
N LEU A 114 2.76 25.96 -6.86
CA LEU A 114 2.88 24.82 -5.94
C LEU A 114 3.58 23.66 -6.64
N ARG A 115 4.33 22.86 -5.86
CA ARG A 115 5.01 21.64 -6.34
C ARG A 115 4.49 20.43 -5.59
N CYS A 116 4.25 19.35 -6.33
CA CYS A 116 3.75 18.09 -5.78
C CYS A 116 4.82 16.99 -5.85
N LEU A 117 5.12 16.36 -4.72
CA LEU A 117 5.90 15.14 -4.66
C LEU A 117 4.96 13.93 -4.57
N ILE A 118 5.07 13.02 -5.51
CA ILE A 118 4.33 11.74 -5.53
C ILE A 118 5.31 10.63 -5.18
N VAL A 119 5.03 9.91 -4.10
CA VAL A 119 5.86 8.79 -3.64
C VAL A 119 5.08 7.49 -3.79
N SER A 120 5.57 6.58 -4.61
CA SER A 120 4.90 5.31 -4.92
C SER A 120 5.91 4.22 -5.25
N ASP A 121 5.41 3.03 -5.56
CA ASP A 121 6.25 1.96 -6.12
C ASP A 121 6.74 2.29 -7.54
N ILE A 122 7.91 1.79 -7.88
CA ILE A 122 8.54 2.01 -9.19
C ILE A 122 7.59 1.66 -10.35
N ASN A 123 6.89 0.53 -10.26
CA ASN A 123 5.97 0.09 -11.31
C ASN A 123 4.76 1.02 -11.44
N ALA A 124 4.23 1.50 -10.32
CA ALA A 124 3.13 2.44 -10.31
C ALA A 124 3.56 3.84 -10.81
N LEU A 125 4.77 4.30 -10.47
CA LEU A 125 5.29 5.57 -10.95
C LEU A 125 5.35 5.64 -12.48
N GLU A 126 5.93 4.62 -13.13
CA GLU A 126 6.08 4.58 -14.58
C GLU A 126 4.82 4.09 -15.30
N GLY A 127 4.15 3.07 -14.76
CA GLY A 127 3.01 2.40 -15.40
C GLY A 127 1.66 3.08 -15.15
N THR A 128 1.52 3.87 -14.09
CA THR A 128 0.26 4.50 -13.71
C THR A 128 0.41 6.02 -13.60
N TRP A 129 1.19 6.53 -12.65
CA TRP A 129 1.28 7.97 -12.38
C TRP A 129 1.78 8.77 -13.59
N ALA A 130 2.91 8.37 -14.21
CA ALA A 130 3.42 9.06 -15.38
C ALA A 130 2.47 8.98 -16.57
N ASN A 131 1.82 7.82 -16.78
CA ASN A 131 0.84 7.66 -17.85
C ASN A 131 -0.41 8.53 -17.63
N GLU A 132 -0.95 8.58 -16.40
CA GLU A 132 -2.10 9.44 -16.07
C GLU A 132 -1.76 10.92 -16.28
N ILE A 133 -0.57 11.38 -15.83
CA ILE A 133 -0.16 12.76 -16.08
C ILE A 133 -0.02 13.04 -17.58
N THR A 134 0.64 12.14 -18.32
CA THR A 134 0.82 12.31 -19.76
C THR A 134 -0.52 12.29 -20.52
N SER A 135 -1.42 11.38 -20.13
CA SER A 135 -2.68 11.19 -20.85
C SER A 135 -3.70 12.29 -20.59
N HIS A 136 -3.76 12.83 -19.38
CA HIS A 136 -4.83 13.74 -18.98
C HIS A 136 -4.37 15.19 -18.79
N PHE A 137 -3.06 15.43 -18.60
CA PHE A 137 -2.53 16.76 -18.32
C PHE A 137 -1.43 17.19 -19.32
N LEU A 138 -1.29 16.49 -20.47
CA LEU A 138 -0.28 16.80 -21.49
C LEU A 138 -0.43 18.24 -21.99
N GLY A 139 0.68 19.01 -21.95
CA GLY A 139 0.70 20.43 -22.31
C GLY A 139 0.17 21.38 -21.23
N HIS A 140 -0.38 20.85 -20.14
CA HIS A 140 -0.93 21.61 -19.01
C HIS A 140 -0.06 21.49 -17.75
N ARG A 141 0.46 20.28 -17.47
CA ARG A 141 1.35 20.00 -16.34
C ARG A 141 2.59 19.25 -16.79
N THR A 142 3.68 19.48 -16.06
CA THR A 142 4.97 18.84 -16.29
C THR A 142 5.33 17.90 -15.13
N PHE A 143 6.14 16.88 -15.41
CA PHE A 143 6.68 16.03 -14.33
C PHE A 143 8.12 15.65 -14.56
N GLU A 144 8.84 15.37 -13.46
CA GLU A 144 10.19 14.82 -13.43
C GLU A 144 10.21 13.46 -12.73
N MET A 145 10.83 12.46 -13.40
CA MET A 145 11.02 11.14 -12.84
C MET A 145 12.31 11.11 -12.02
N LEU A 146 12.20 10.97 -10.70
CA LEU A 146 13.35 10.93 -9.78
C LEU A 146 13.93 9.52 -9.62
N HIS A 147 13.37 8.50 -10.31
CA HIS A 147 13.91 7.15 -10.32
C HIS A 147 14.86 6.96 -11.50
N HIS A 148 16.15 6.76 -11.21
CA HIS A 148 17.19 6.46 -12.20
C HIS A 148 18.29 5.59 -11.56
N PRO A 149 18.99 4.68 -12.28
CA PRO A 149 20.10 3.92 -11.74
C PRO A 149 21.23 4.80 -11.20
N SER A 150 21.56 5.91 -11.87
CA SER A 150 22.57 6.88 -11.44
C SER A 150 22.02 7.81 -10.37
N ALA A 151 22.70 7.89 -9.22
CA ALA A 151 22.36 8.83 -8.15
C ALA A 151 22.49 10.30 -8.60
N ALA A 152 23.49 10.63 -9.41
CA ALA A 152 23.70 11.98 -9.93
C ALA A 152 22.52 12.45 -10.80
N LYS A 153 22.01 11.59 -11.69
CA LYS A 153 20.84 11.91 -12.52
C LYS A 153 19.56 12.09 -11.71
N ARG A 154 19.40 11.42 -10.56
CA ARG A 154 18.26 11.65 -9.66
C ARG A 154 18.31 13.04 -9.03
N VAL A 155 19.49 13.49 -8.61
CA VAL A 155 19.71 14.84 -8.05
C VAL A 155 19.50 15.89 -9.13
N GLU A 156 20.03 15.67 -10.33
CA GLU A 156 19.81 16.53 -11.49
C GLU A 156 18.32 16.70 -11.81
N ALA A 157 17.57 15.61 -11.88
CA ALA A 157 16.13 15.63 -12.12
C ALA A 157 15.38 16.39 -11.00
N ALA A 158 15.76 16.19 -9.74
CA ALA A 158 15.19 16.96 -8.63
C ALA A 158 15.49 18.46 -8.73
N GLY A 159 16.62 18.87 -9.35
CA GLY A 159 16.98 20.27 -9.61
C GLY A 159 16.11 20.93 -10.69
N ARG A 160 15.61 20.18 -11.68
CA ARG A 160 14.77 20.72 -12.75
C ARG A 160 13.45 21.25 -12.21
N ASP A 161 12.80 22.12 -13.00
CA ASP A 161 11.53 22.71 -12.59
C ASP A 161 10.36 21.99 -13.25
N ALA A 162 9.48 21.43 -12.42
CA ALA A 162 8.28 20.71 -12.83
C ALA A 162 7.13 20.94 -11.84
N ASP A 163 5.92 20.53 -12.21
CA ASP A 163 4.76 20.55 -11.32
C ASP A 163 4.71 19.33 -10.43
N PHE A 164 4.96 18.14 -11.02
CA PHE A 164 4.99 16.86 -10.32
C PHE A 164 6.40 16.27 -10.30
N TYR A 165 6.77 15.66 -9.18
CA TYR A 165 8.02 14.93 -8.99
C TYR A 165 7.70 13.51 -8.55
N LEU A 166 8.08 12.51 -9.35
CA LEU A 166 7.78 11.11 -9.16
C LEU A 166 8.96 10.39 -8.51
N CYS A 167 8.85 10.03 -7.23
CA CYS A 167 9.91 9.40 -6.45
C CYS A 167 9.47 8.02 -5.95
N ASN A 168 10.34 7.01 -6.05
CA ASN A 168 10.06 5.73 -5.42
C ASN A 168 10.36 5.77 -3.91
N HIS A 169 9.69 4.90 -3.12
CA HIS A 169 9.85 4.86 -1.66
C HIS A 169 11.33 4.81 -1.23
N ASP A 170 12.14 3.93 -1.84
CA ASP A 170 13.56 3.83 -1.51
C ASP A 170 14.37 5.09 -1.88
N GLY A 171 13.91 5.85 -2.86
CA GLY A 171 14.51 7.13 -3.27
C GLY A 171 14.55 8.16 -2.14
N LEU A 172 13.52 8.19 -1.28
CA LEU A 172 13.44 9.12 -0.16
C LEU A 172 14.62 9.01 0.82
N ARG A 173 15.18 7.82 0.99
CA ARG A 173 16.30 7.59 1.93
C ARG A 173 17.69 7.71 1.31
N MET A 174 17.78 8.09 0.03
CA MET A 174 19.06 8.22 -0.67
C MET A 174 19.76 9.52 -0.28
N GLY A 175 20.88 9.39 0.45
CA GLY A 175 21.63 10.54 0.99
C GLY A 175 21.12 11.04 2.34
N ARG A 176 20.30 10.25 3.04
CA ARG A 176 19.83 10.56 4.40
C ARG A 176 20.97 10.73 5.39
N PRO A 177 20.77 11.50 6.47
CA PRO A 177 21.71 11.59 7.58
C PRO A 177 22.04 10.21 8.16
N ARG A 178 23.32 9.98 8.48
CA ARG A 178 23.80 8.75 9.11
C ARG A 178 24.57 9.09 10.37
N ARG A 179 24.42 8.26 11.40
CA ARG A 179 25.25 8.33 12.58
C ARG A 179 26.61 7.71 12.25
N VAL A 180 27.66 8.53 12.26
CA VAL A 180 29.03 8.10 12.07
C VAL A 180 29.71 8.15 13.43
N THR A 181 30.32 7.04 13.85
CA THR A 181 31.06 6.94 15.10
C THR A 181 32.55 6.84 14.79
N GLU A 182 33.30 7.87 15.16
CA GLU A 182 34.76 7.87 15.11
C GLU A 182 35.30 6.91 16.20
N ARG A 183 36.26 6.08 15.83
CA ARG A 183 36.88 5.12 16.73
C ARG A 183 38.37 5.37 16.83
N ASN A 184 38.96 5.14 18.01
CA ASN A 184 40.42 5.19 18.17
C ASN A 184 41.10 3.97 17.53
N GLU A 185 42.44 3.94 17.56
CA GLU A 185 43.27 2.87 17.01
C GLU A 185 42.93 1.48 17.61
N ASN A 186 42.36 1.46 18.82
CA ASN A 186 41.92 0.24 19.53
C ASN A 186 40.43 -0.10 19.28
N GLY A 187 39.78 0.53 18.30
CA GLY A 187 38.39 0.30 17.93
C GLY A 187 37.33 0.85 18.88
N ARG A 188 37.73 1.59 19.96
CA ARG A 188 36.78 2.18 20.92
C ARG A 188 36.15 3.45 20.37
N PRO A 189 34.83 3.68 20.58
CA PRO A 189 34.16 4.90 20.12
C PRO A 189 34.68 6.13 20.85
N ILE A 190 35.11 7.15 20.10
CA ILE A 190 35.57 8.46 20.64
C ILE A 190 34.42 9.45 20.55
N ARG A 191 33.83 9.59 19.37
CA ARG A 191 32.80 10.59 19.08
C ARG A 191 31.80 10.05 18.09
N SER A 192 30.52 10.39 18.28
CA SER A 192 29.47 10.12 17.30
C SER A 192 28.86 11.41 16.82
N ARG A 193 28.73 11.57 15.51
CA ARG A 193 28.05 12.69 14.88
C ARG A 193 27.04 12.19 13.86
N THR A 194 25.99 12.97 13.60
CA THR A 194 25.07 12.73 12.50
C THR A 194 25.57 13.54 11.29
N THR A 195 25.66 12.90 10.13
CA THR A 195 26.00 13.59 8.88
C THR A 195 24.85 14.48 8.43
N GLU A 196 25.16 15.54 7.68
CA GLU A 196 24.13 16.33 7.00
C GLU A 196 23.43 15.52 5.90
N PRO A 197 22.17 15.87 5.55
CA PRO A 197 21.51 15.33 4.37
C PRO A 197 22.37 15.57 3.12
N ALA A 198 22.37 14.62 2.20
CA ALA A 198 23.13 14.69 0.96
C ALA A 198 22.31 14.09 -0.21
N GLY A 199 22.82 14.18 -1.43
CA GLY A 199 22.25 13.53 -2.61
C GLY A 199 20.76 13.87 -2.82
N LEU A 200 19.97 12.88 -3.19
CA LEU A 200 18.56 13.09 -3.52
C LEU A 200 17.75 13.60 -2.33
N PHE A 201 17.96 13.07 -1.12
CA PHE A 201 17.20 13.52 0.06
C PHE A 201 17.44 14.99 0.38
N ALA A 202 18.69 15.48 0.28
CA ALA A 202 18.98 16.90 0.44
C ALA A 202 18.26 17.75 -0.62
N ALA A 203 18.33 17.34 -1.89
CA ALA A 203 17.64 18.03 -2.98
C ALA A 203 16.11 18.08 -2.78
N LEU A 204 15.49 17.00 -2.26
CA LEU A 204 14.07 17.00 -1.93
C LEU A 204 13.71 17.96 -0.79
N LEU A 205 14.55 18.03 0.24
CA LEU A 205 14.35 18.97 1.37
C LEU A 205 14.52 20.43 0.96
N GLU A 206 15.45 20.73 0.07
CA GLU A 206 15.72 22.06 -0.48
C GLU A 206 14.61 22.52 -1.42
N LYS A 207 14.13 21.62 -2.30
CA LYS A 207 13.05 21.90 -3.26
C LYS A 207 11.79 22.37 -2.56
N SER A 208 11.49 21.87 -1.38
CA SER A 208 10.29 22.17 -0.58
C SER A 208 9.00 21.95 -1.36
N PHE A 209 8.34 20.86 -1.06
CA PHE A 209 7.07 20.51 -1.70
C PHE A 209 5.89 21.00 -0.89
N ASP A 210 4.91 21.59 -1.58
CA ASP A 210 3.67 22.07 -0.97
C ASP A 210 2.67 20.91 -0.78
N ILE A 211 2.65 20.00 -1.74
CA ILE A 211 1.77 18.85 -1.80
C ILE A 211 2.62 17.58 -1.79
N ILE A 212 2.31 16.64 -0.91
CA ILE A 212 2.92 15.31 -0.92
C ILE A 212 1.82 14.24 -0.96
N ILE A 213 1.92 13.35 -1.93
CA ILE A 213 1.04 12.19 -2.07
C ILE A 213 1.86 10.94 -1.80
N PHE A 214 1.55 10.23 -0.71
CA PHE A 214 2.12 8.92 -0.40
C PHE A 214 1.16 7.83 -0.86
N ASP A 215 1.44 7.24 -2.02
CA ASP A 215 0.70 6.08 -2.51
C ASP A 215 1.23 4.81 -1.85
N GLU A 216 0.37 3.81 -1.63
CA GLU A 216 0.66 2.62 -0.82
C GLU A 216 1.22 2.99 0.57
N ALA A 217 0.54 3.91 1.23
CA ALA A 217 0.98 4.53 2.49
C ALA A 217 1.17 3.53 3.64
N ALA A 218 0.59 2.32 3.57
CA ALA A 218 0.86 1.23 4.52
C ALA A 218 2.36 0.88 4.64
N THR A 219 3.18 1.27 3.65
CA THR A 219 4.65 1.16 3.69
C THR A 219 5.27 1.92 4.86
N TYR A 220 4.61 2.96 5.35
CA TYR A 220 5.09 3.86 6.42
C TYR A 220 4.56 3.51 7.83
N ARG A 221 3.94 2.34 8.02
CA ARG A 221 3.40 1.90 9.32
C ARG A 221 4.45 1.77 10.43
N GLU A 222 5.71 1.48 10.08
CA GLU A 222 6.81 1.29 11.02
C GLU A 222 7.63 2.56 11.22
N THR A 223 7.35 3.29 12.31
CA THR A 223 7.96 4.60 12.63
C THR A 223 9.46 4.54 12.95
N GLY A 224 9.99 3.36 13.29
CA GLY A 224 11.43 3.16 13.55
C GLY A 224 12.30 3.12 12.30
N THR A 225 11.71 2.94 11.12
CA THR A 225 12.45 2.80 9.86
C THR A 225 13.02 4.14 9.38
N GLU A 226 14.14 4.06 8.69
CA GLU A 226 14.74 5.26 8.08
C GLU A 226 13.86 5.84 6.96
N LEU A 227 13.12 4.98 6.28
CA LEU A 227 12.15 5.42 5.27
C LEU A 227 11.07 6.31 5.90
N PHE A 228 10.49 5.88 7.02
CA PHE A 228 9.51 6.68 7.76
C PHE A 228 10.07 8.03 8.21
N LYS A 229 11.29 8.04 8.78
CA LYS A 229 11.94 9.28 9.25
C LYS A 229 12.13 10.29 8.12
N CYS A 230 12.60 9.85 6.95
CA CYS A 230 12.75 10.71 5.78
C CYS A 230 11.39 11.25 5.29
N ALA A 231 10.38 10.39 5.19
CA ALA A 231 9.03 10.80 4.81
C ALA A 231 8.43 11.81 5.80
N LEU A 232 8.65 11.60 7.10
CA LEU A 232 8.18 12.51 8.15
C LEU A 232 8.82 13.90 8.04
N GLU A 233 10.12 13.99 7.77
CA GLU A 233 10.79 15.28 7.60
C GLU A 233 10.25 16.07 6.40
N LEU A 234 9.92 15.40 5.30
CA LEU A 234 9.25 16.02 4.16
C LEU A 234 7.81 16.43 4.52
N SER A 235 7.06 15.55 5.17
CA SER A 235 5.67 15.85 5.59
C SER A 235 5.56 17.06 6.51
N LYS A 236 6.54 17.29 7.40
CA LYS A 236 6.56 18.47 8.29
C LYS A 236 6.57 19.80 7.54
N LYS A 237 7.15 19.82 6.35
CA LYS A 237 7.29 21.03 5.53
C LYS A 237 6.12 21.26 4.57
N ALA A 238 5.38 20.23 4.23
CA ALA A 238 4.28 20.29 3.27
C ALA A 238 3.00 20.85 3.90
N SER A 239 2.23 21.62 3.12
CA SER A 239 0.91 22.11 3.49
C SER A 239 -0.14 21.01 3.31
N PHE A 240 -0.04 20.23 2.23
CA PHE A 240 -0.97 19.19 1.86
C PHE A 240 -0.27 17.83 1.88
N VAL A 241 -0.82 16.88 2.64
CA VAL A 241 -0.25 15.54 2.77
C VAL A 241 -1.36 14.50 2.66
N TYR A 242 -1.31 13.70 1.62
CA TYR A 242 -2.31 12.70 1.30
C TYR A 242 -1.73 11.30 1.39
N LEU A 243 -2.37 10.44 2.17
CA LEU A 243 -1.98 9.05 2.36
C LEU A 243 -3.00 8.13 1.66
N LEU A 244 -2.60 7.53 0.55
CA LEU A 244 -3.45 6.67 -0.25
C LEU A 244 -3.10 5.20 0.03
N THR A 245 -4.07 4.38 0.39
CA THR A 245 -3.89 2.93 0.55
C THR A 245 -5.22 2.19 0.55
N GLY A 246 -5.27 0.99 -0.01
CA GLY A 246 -6.40 0.07 0.16
C GLY A 246 -6.31 -0.73 1.47
N THR A 247 -5.15 -0.74 2.12
CA THR A 247 -4.85 -1.61 3.27
C THR A 247 -4.19 -0.84 4.41
N PRO A 248 -4.94 0.01 5.16
CA PRO A 248 -4.36 0.91 6.15
C PRO A 248 -3.69 0.19 7.33
N THR A 249 -4.22 -0.97 7.74
CA THR A 249 -3.76 -1.72 8.93
C THR A 249 -3.56 -3.21 8.62
N PRO A 250 -2.64 -3.57 7.70
CA PRO A 250 -2.52 -4.94 7.21
C PRO A 250 -2.13 -5.96 8.30
N ASN A 251 -1.47 -5.55 9.37
CA ASN A 251 -1.07 -6.43 10.47
C ASN A 251 -1.85 -6.18 11.78
N GLY A 252 -2.75 -5.22 11.79
CA GLY A 252 -3.60 -4.88 12.93
C GLY A 252 -3.55 -3.41 13.35
N PRO A 253 -4.23 -3.04 14.45
CA PRO A 253 -4.49 -1.65 14.83
C PRO A 253 -3.24 -0.80 15.07
N VAL A 254 -2.11 -1.43 15.43
CA VAL A 254 -0.84 -0.72 15.70
C VAL A 254 -0.29 -0.04 14.45
N ASP A 255 -0.57 -0.58 13.27
CA ASP A 255 -0.12 -0.04 11.98
C ASP A 255 -0.65 1.39 11.73
N ALA A 256 -1.84 1.72 12.24
CA ALA A 256 -2.47 3.02 12.11
C ALA A 256 -1.63 4.18 12.68
N PHE A 257 -0.84 3.90 13.73
CA PHE A 257 -0.03 4.91 14.37
C PHE A 257 0.96 5.59 13.41
N GLY A 258 1.67 4.79 12.59
CA GLY A 258 2.62 5.34 11.62
C GLY A 258 1.94 6.25 10.60
N LEU A 259 0.78 5.86 10.09
CA LEU A 259 0.00 6.66 9.15
C LEU A 259 -0.45 7.99 9.77
N LYS A 260 -1.02 7.94 10.99
CA LYS A 260 -1.43 9.18 11.71
C LYS A 260 -0.25 10.11 11.93
N HIS A 261 0.87 9.59 12.39
CA HIS A 261 2.05 10.41 12.69
C HIS A 261 2.69 10.99 11.42
N LEU A 262 2.60 10.28 10.28
CA LEU A 262 3.07 10.80 8.99
C LEU A 262 2.16 11.93 8.47
N ALA A 263 0.83 11.76 8.53
CA ALA A 263 -0.10 12.80 8.12
C ALA A 263 -0.07 14.01 9.06
N HIS A 264 0.00 13.77 10.37
CA HIS A 264 -0.07 14.79 11.42
C HIS A 264 1.17 14.72 12.34
N PRO A 265 2.31 15.31 11.93
CA PRO A 265 3.56 15.24 12.69
C PRO A 265 3.50 15.79 14.12
N GLN A 266 2.52 16.67 14.41
CA GLN A 266 2.26 17.24 15.74
C GLN A 266 1.52 16.28 16.69
N TYR A 267 1.09 15.10 16.23
CA TYR A 267 0.39 14.12 17.05
C TYR A 267 1.29 13.61 18.19
N LYS A 268 0.83 13.78 19.43
CA LYS A 268 1.69 13.63 20.64
C LYS A 268 1.69 12.25 21.27
N LEU A 269 0.71 11.38 20.96
CA LEU A 269 0.67 10.04 21.54
C LEU A 269 1.89 9.23 21.09
N SER A 270 2.48 8.42 21.97
CA SER A 270 3.58 7.54 21.60
C SER A 270 3.07 6.22 21.00
N LYS A 271 3.89 5.60 20.12
CA LYS A 271 3.56 4.26 19.55
C LYS A 271 3.27 3.23 20.63
N LYS A 272 4.05 3.25 21.74
CA LYS A 272 3.87 2.32 22.87
C LYS A 272 2.54 2.54 23.59
N ALA A 273 2.14 3.79 23.80
CA ALA A 273 0.84 4.12 24.38
C ALA A 273 -0.30 3.65 23.49
N TRP A 274 -0.25 3.94 22.18
CA TRP A 274 -1.21 3.44 21.21
C TRP A 274 -1.32 1.92 21.19
N GLN A 275 -0.17 1.23 21.17
CA GLN A 275 -0.12 -0.24 21.21
C GLN A 275 -0.78 -0.79 22.49
N ASN A 276 -0.56 -0.18 23.66
CA ASN A 276 -1.17 -0.63 24.91
C ASN A 276 -2.68 -0.35 24.99
N GLN A 277 -3.16 0.71 24.33
CA GLN A 277 -4.59 1.00 24.23
C GLN A 277 -5.33 0.04 23.30
N THR A 278 -4.72 -0.34 22.19
CA THR A 278 -5.38 -1.07 21.12
C THR A 278 -5.12 -2.57 21.12
N THR A 279 -4.15 -3.05 21.91
CA THR A 279 -3.79 -4.47 21.97
C THR A 279 -3.43 -4.91 23.40
N TRP A 280 -3.68 -6.18 23.71
CA TRP A 280 -3.26 -6.84 24.94
C TRP A 280 -2.27 -7.98 24.66
N ALA A 281 -1.45 -8.34 25.64
CA ALA A 281 -0.46 -9.40 25.49
C ALA A 281 -1.12 -10.78 25.60
N ASP A 282 -0.93 -11.62 24.57
CA ASP A 282 -1.36 -13.01 24.49
C ASP A 282 -0.12 -13.91 24.42
N GLY A 283 0.65 -13.91 25.51
CA GLY A 283 1.95 -14.57 25.61
C GLY A 283 3.15 -13.62 25.39
N PRO A 284 4.39 -14.13 25.51
CA PRO A 284 5.60 -13.31 25.56
C PRO A 284 5.90 -12.55 24.24
N PHE A 285 5.41 -13.06 23.11
CA PHE A 285 5.71 -12.49 21.78
C PHE A 285 4.45 -12.22 20.93
N ARG A 286 3.25 -12.33 21.54
CA ARG A 286 1.99 -12.24 20.82
C ARG A 286 1.10 -11.18 21.42
N ARG A 287 0.48 -10.36 20.57
CA ARG A 287 -0.52 -9.39 20.99
C ARG A 287 -1.78 -9.57 20.15
N LYS A 288 -2.93 -9.39 20.78
CA LYS A 288 -4.23 -9.43 20.14
C LYS A 288 -4.91 -8.06 20.27
N PRO A 289 -5.73 -7.65 19.28
CA PRO A 289 -6.55 -6.46 19.41
C PRO A 289 -7.47 -6.52 20.63
N VAL A 290 -7.69 -5.40 21.28
CA VAL A 290 -8.77 -5.25 22.28
C VAL A 290 -10.13 -5.15 21.56
N LEU A 291 -11.21 -5.37 22.29
CA LEU A 291 -12.56 -5.13 21.79
C LEU A 291 -12.71 -3.63 21.47
N GLY A 292 -13.24 -3.29 20.29
CA GLY A 292 -13.38 -1.91 19.84
C GLY A 292 -12.11 -1.26 19.28
N ALA A 293 -11.03 -2.02 19.09
CA ALA A 293 -9.79 -1.50 18.49
C ALA A 293 -10.02 -0.93 17.09
N GLU A 294 -10.99 -1.44 16.35
CA GLU A 294 -11.38 -0.99 15.01
C GLU A 294 -11.93 0.43 15.04
N GLN A 295 -12.81 0.72 16.00
CA GLN A 295 -13.38 2.05 16.18
C GLN A 295 -12.29 3.05 16.58
N MET A 296 -11.38 2.67 17.48
CA MET A 296 -10.24 3.51 17.85
C MET A 296 -9.34 3.84 16.65
N VAL A 297 -9.13 2.88 15.73
CA VAL A 297 -8.38 3.11 14.48
C VAL A 297 -9.15 4.04 13.55
N ASP A 298 -10.46 3.88 13.44
CA ASP A 298 -11.30 4.76 12.64
C ASP A 298 -11.22 6.22 13.13
N GLU A 299 -11.35 6.44 14.41
CA GLU A 299 -11.23 7.76 15.04
C GLU A 299 -9.81 8.35 14.86
N LEU A 300 -8.77 7.51 15.01
CA LEU A 300 -7.39 7.97 14.85
C LEU A 300 -7.12 8.44 13.42
N LEU A 301 -7.59 7.72 12.41
CA LEU A 301 -7.32 7.97 11.00
C LEU A 301 -8.38 8.88 10.36
N GLN A 302 -8.72 9.98 11.04
CA GLN A 302 -9.54 11.06 10.51
C GLN A 302 -8.68 12.30 10.21
N PRO A 303 -9.07 13.13 9.20
CA PRO A 303 -10.17 12.93 8.24
C PRO A 303 -9.83 11.87 7.18
N SER A 304 -10.80 11.04 6.83
CA SER A 304 -10.59 9.98 5.84
C SER A 304 -11.82 9.75 4.96
N ILE A 305 -11.58 9.35 3.71
CA ILE A 305 -12.62 8.89 2.79
C ILE A 305 -12.37 7.43 2.39
N ARG A 306 -13.46 6.65 2.29
CA ARG A 306 -13.44 5.27 1.83
C ARG A 306 -14.16 5.14 0.49
N VAL A 307 -13.53 4.47 -0.48
CA VAL A 307 -14.15 4.11 -1.75
C VAL A 307 -13.95 2.62 -2.00
N THR A 308 -15.05 1.92 -2.20
CA THR A 308 -15.06 0.48 -2.53
C THR A 308 -15.15 0.26 -4.04
N GLN A 309 -14.79 -0.96 -4.47
CA GLN A 309 -14.96 -1.34 -5.87
C GLN A 309 -16.43 -1.35 -6.29
N ASP A 310 -17.33 -1.76 -5.39
CA ASP A 310 -18.78 -1.86 -5.66
C ASP A 310 -19.41 -0.49 -6.00
N GLN A 311 -18.85 0.59 -5.47
CA GLN A 311 -19.25 1.97 -5.80
C GLN A 311 -18.77 2.41 -7.20
N CYS A 312 -17.76 1.73 -7.75
CA CYS A 312 -17.14 2.08 -9.03
C CYS A 312 -17.58 1.17 -10.17
N PHE A 313 -17.72 -0.14 -9.91
CA PHE A 313 -18.15 -1.15 -10.87
C PHE A 313 -18.65 -2.40 -10.14
N THR A 314 -19.41 -3.27 -10.82
CA THR A 314 -19.89 -4.53 -10.24
C THR A 314 -18.79 -5.58 -10.33
N PRO A 315 -18.13 -5.95 -9.21
CA PRO A 315 -17.09 -6.98 -9.22
C PRO A 315 -17.70 -8.37 -9.47
N THR A 316 -16.98 -9.22 -10.18
CA THR A 316 -17.42 -10.61 -10.38
C THR A 316 -17.30 -11.42 -9.09
N PRO A 317 -18.17 -12.42 -8.86
CA PRO A 317 -18.09 -13.28 -7.68
C PRO A 317 -16.71 -13.94 -7.54
N VAL A 318 -16.25 -14.09 -6.29
CA VAL A 318 -15.02 -14.79 -5.95
C VAL A 318 -15.31 -16.02 -5.10
N SER A 319 -14.73 -17.16 -5.48
CA SER A 319 -14.77 -18.41 -4.71
C SER A 319 -13.38 -18.73 -4.18
N ILE A 320 -13.26 -18.92 -2.87
CA ILE A 320 -12.01 -19.29 -2.20
C ILE A 320 -12.11 -20.76 -1.81
N MET A 321 -11.10 -21.56 -2.17
CA MET A 321 -11.04 -22.99 -1.91
C MET A 321 -9.72 -23.35 -1.23
N ASP A 322 -9.80 -24.05 -0.11
CA ASP A 322 -8.66 -24.61 0.61
C ASP A 322 -8.48 -26.08 0.24
N LEU A 323 -7.30 -26.44 -0.25
CA LEU A 323 -6.97 -27.79 -0.66
C LEU A 323 -5.81 -28.34 0.16
N GLU A 324 -6.09 -29.37 0.93
CA GLU A 324 -5.07 -30.14 1.64
C GLU A 324 -4.31 -31.05 0.67
N VAL A 325 -2.99 -31.06 0.79
CA VAL A 325 -2.10 -31.91 -0.01
C VAL A 325 -1.34 -32.87 0.88
N SER A 326 -1.24 -34.12 0.45
CA SER A 326 -0.52 -35.15 1.18
C SER A 326 0.98 -34.89 1.15
N LEU A 327 1.62 -34.91 2.33
CA LEU A 327 3.08 -34.87 2.47
C LEU A 327 3.67 -36.26 2.20
N SER A 328 4.82 -36.30 1.54
CA SER A 328 5.61 -37.53 1.37
C SER A 328 6.20 -38.01 2.69
N THR A 329 6.66 -39.26 2.72
CA THR A 329 7.37 -39.84 3.88
C THR A 329 8.61 -39.02 4.26
N ASP A 330 9.36 -38.54 3.23
CA ASP A 330 10.57 -37.76 3.45
C ASP A 330 10.26 -36.38 4.03
N GLN A 331 9.20 -35.72 3.55
CA GLN A 331 8.73 -34.46 4.12
C GLN A 331 8.29 -34.63 5.59
N LYS A 332 7.54 -35.70 5.90
CA LYS A 332 7.11 -36.00 7.28
C LYS A 332 8.30 -36.25 8.20
N LYS A 333 9.31 -37.01 7.76
CA LYS A 333 10.55 -37.25 8.52
C LYS A 333 11.28 -35.94 8.79
N ALA A 334 11.55 -35.14 7.74
CA ALA A 334 12.24 -33.86 7.87
C ALA A 334 11.50 -32.88 8.82
N MET A 335 10.18 -32.84 8.78
CA MET A 335 9.39 -32.03 9.70
C MET A 335 9.46 -32.53 11.15
N ALA A 336 9.48 -33.84 11.36
CA ALA A 336 9.59 -34.44 12.70
C ALA A 336 10.98 -34.17 13.32
N GLU A 337 12.05 -34.30 12.53
CA GLU A 337 13.41 -33.95 12.95
C GLU A 337 13.52 -32.48 13.37
N LEU A 338 13.03 -31.57 12.52
CA LEU A 338 13.05 -30.15 12.81
C LEU A 338 12.25 -29.77 14.07
N LYS A 339 11.10 -30.42 14.31
CA LYS A 339 10.32 -30.23 15.53
C LYS A 339 11.04 -30.74 16.77
N ARG A 340 11.76 -31.86 16.65
CA ARG A 340 12.56 -32.41 17.77
C ARG A 340 13.72 -31.49 18.14
N GLU A 341 14.46 -30.99 17.16
CA GLU A 341 15.52 -30.00 17.38
C GLU A 341 15.01 -28.77 18.13
N LEU A 342 13.83 -28.29 17.75
CA LEU A 342 13.21 -27.15 18.41
C LEU A 342 12.80 -27.45 19.86
N SER A 343 12.26 -28.65 20.14
CA SER A 343 11.88 -29.02 21.50
C SER A 343 13.08 -28.98 22.42
N ILE A 344 14.23 -29.43 21.96
CA ILE A 344 15.50 -29.36 22.74
C ILE A 344 15.89 -27.90 23.00
N MET A 345 15.83 -27.01 21.97
CA MET A 345 16.13 -25.58 22.15
C MET A 345 15.15 -24.87 23.10
N VAL A 346 13.89 -25.33 23.17
CA VAL A 346 12.89 -24.80 24.12
C VAL A 346 13.26 -25.18 25.54
N GLU A 347 13.67 -26.43 25.78
CA GLU A 347 14.08 -26.93 27.12
C GLU A 347 15.33 -26.22 27.60
N ASP A 348 16.25 -25.85 26.70
CA ASP A 348 17.46 -25.08 27.00
C ASP A 348 17.24 -23.58 27.18
N GLY A 349 16.00 -23.06 27.03
CA GLY A 349 15.65 -21.66 27.23
C GLY A 349 16.05 -20.70 26.07
N GLU A 350 16.51 -21.23 24.94
CA GLU A 350 17.03 -20.45 23.79
C GLU A 350 15.96 -19.96 22.79
N VAL A 351 14.68 -20.21 23.04
CA VAL A 351 13.63 -19.87 22.08
C VAL A 351 13.27 -18.39 22.14
N ASN A 352 13.69 -17.65 21.14
CA ASN A 352 13.28 -16.27 20.88
C ASN A 352 12.38 -16.17 19.63
N ALA A 353 11.80 -14.99 19.40
CA ALA A 353 10.93 -14.74 18.24
C ALA A 353 11.61 -14.99 16.88
N VAL A 354 12.94 -14.82 16.79
CA VAL A 354 13.73 -15.06 15.59
C VAL A 354 13.77 -16.54 15.26
N ASN A 355 13.99 -17.40 16.27
CA ASN A 355 14.02 -18.85 16.11
C ASN A 355 12.65 -19.40 15.68
N GLN A 356 11.55 -18.84 16.19
CA GLN A 356 10.19 -19.22 15.77
C GLN A 356 9.90 -18.84 14.31
N ALA A 357 10.33 -17.66 13.86
CA ALA A 357 10.17 -17.23 12.47
C ALA A 357 11.00 -18.11 11.51
N ALA A 358 12.24 -18.44 11.91
CA ALA A 358 13.08 -19.34 11.14
C ALA A 358 12.48 -20.75 11.01
N LEU A 359 11.90 -21.27 12.11
CA LEU A 359 11.19 -22.55 12.10
C LEU A 359 10.02 -22.56 11.12
N ARG A 360 9.14 -21.55 11.18
CA ARG A 360 8.02 -21.44 10.24
C ARG A 360 8.51 -21.46 8.78
N SER A 361 9.54 -20.69 8.52
CA SER A 361 10.15 -20.64 7.17
C SER A 361 10.64 -22.02 6.73
N LYS A 362 11.33 -22.76 7.59
CA LYS A 362 11.80 -24.12 7.31
C LYS A 362 10.66 -25.11 7.10
N LEU A 363 9.61 -25.07 7.90
CA LEU A 363 8.44 -25.95 7.72
C LEU A 363 7.72 -25.69 6.39
N ILE A 364 7.59 -24.43 5.98
CA ILE A 364 7.03 -24.08 4.66
C ILE A 364 7.97 -24.59 3.54
N GLN A 365 9.29 -24.43 3.68
CA GLN A 365 10.26 -24.95 2.73
C GLN A 365 10.10 -26.47 2.53
N ILE A 366 10.08 -27.24 3.62
CA ILE A 366 9.88 -28.69 3.60
C ILE A 366 8.55 -29.03 2.93
N SER A 367 7.47 -28.36 3.30
CA SER A 367 6.14 -28.56 2.73
C SER A 367 6.10 -28.29 1.23
N CYS A 368 6.85 -27.30 0.75
CA CYS A 368 6.98 -26.97 -0.67
C CYS A 368 7.91 -27.90 -1.46
N GLY A 369 8.66 -28.79 -0.80
CA GLY A 369 9.61 -29.71 -1.44
C GLY A 369 11.01 -29.14 -1.66
N VAL A 370 11.39 -28.08 -0.94
CA VAL A 370 12.72 -27.45 -1.03
C VAL A 370 13.20 -27.04 0.36
N VAL A 371 14.46 -27.27 0.67
CA VAL A 371 15.10 -26.75 1.90
C VAL A 371 16.40 -26.05 1.52
N TYR A 372 16.66 -24.90 2.13
CA TYR A 372 17.94 -24.21 2.02
C TYR A 372 18.86 -24.66 3.16
N ASP A 373 20.08 -25.08 2.81
CA ASP A 373 21.14 -25.37 3.78
C ASP A 373 21.79 -24.08 4.34
N ALA A 374 22.82 -24.23 5.15
CA ALA A 374 23.54 -23.12 5.78
C ALA A 374 24.22 -22.19 4.75
N ASP A 375 24.60 -22.72 3.59
CA ASP A 375 25.22 -21.98 2.49
C ASP A 375 24.18 -21.39 1.52
N HIS A 376 22.91 -21.37 1.92
CA HIS A 376 21.77 -20.94 1.09
C HIS A 376 21.60 -21.72 -0.22
N GLN A 377 22.15 -22.95 -0.32
CA GLN A 377 21.91 -23.82 -1.46
C GLN A 377 20.59 -24.57 -1.32
N ALA A 378 19.79 -24.60 -2.38
CA ALA A 378 18.52 -25.28 -2.39
C ALA A 378 18.69 -26.79 -2.56
N ARG A 379 18.15 -27.56 -1.63
CA ARG A 379 18.05 -29.02 -1.71
C ARG A 379 16.61 -29.43 -1.93
N LEU A 380 16.36 -30.30 -2.92
CA LEU A 380 15.03 -30.79 -3.22
C LEU A 380 14.65 -31.92 -2.27
N ILE A 381 13.44 -31.86 -1.74
CA ILE A 381 12.76 -32.95 -1.04
C ILE A 381 11.59 -33.38 -1.91
N SER A 382 11.41 -34.67 -2.09
CA SER A 382 10.30 -35.20 -2.90
C SER A 382 8.95 -34.75 -2.36
N ALA A 383 8.16 -34.01 -3.17
CA ALA A 383 6.83 -33.52 -2.83
C ALA A 383 5.78 -33.91 -3.90
N PRO A 384 5.65 -35.20 -4.22
CA PRO A 384 4.83 -35.66 -5.36
C PRO A 384 3.34 -35.31 -5.19
N GLY A 385 2.82 -35.34 -3.96
CA GLY A 385 1.41 -35.05 -3.70
C GLY A 385 1.03 -33.62 -4.06
N ARG A 386 1.89 -32.64 -3.71
CA ARG A 386 1.65 -31.23 -4.00
C ARG A 386 1.80 -30.92 -5.50
N LEU A 387 2.80 -31.48 -6.15
CA LEU A 387 3.01 -31.30 -7.61
C LEU A 387 1.88 -31.98 -8.41
N ALA A 388 1.48 -33.18 -8.06
CA ALA A 388 0.37 -33.87 -8.73
C ALA A 388 -0.95 -33.11 -8.57
N MET A 389 -1.23 -32.55 -7.39
CA MET A 389 -2.41 -31.71 -7.19
C MET A 389 -2.34 -30.45 -8.06
N LEU A 390 -1.21 -29.77 -8.10
CA LEU A 390 -1.01 -28.59 -8.95
C LEU A 390 -1.24 -28.92 -10.43
N GLN A 391 -0.67 -30.02 -10.94
CA GLN A 391 -0.86 -30.46 -12.32
C GLN A 391 -2.33 -30.72 -12.65
N ARG A 392 -3.08 -31.38 -11.74
CA ARG A 392 -4.52 -31.60 -11.88
C ARG A 392 -5.30 -30.28 -11.96
N LEU A 393 -4.98 -29.32 -11.08
CA LEU A 393 -5.61 -28.00 -11.08
C LEU A 393 -5.33 -27.26 -12.40
N VAL A 394 -4.07 -27.24 -12.86
CA VAL A 394 -3.69 -26.60 -14.12
C VAL A 394 -4.39 -27.26 -15.32
N ALA A 395 -4.54 -28.58 -15.31
CA ALA A 395 -5.25 -29.30 -16.37
C ALA A 395 -6.76 -29.03 -16.36
N GLY A 396 -7.36 -28.88 -15.17
CA GLY A 396 -8.81 -28.69 -15.03
C GLY A 396 -9.31 -27.27 -15.28
N VAL A 397 -8.44 -26.24 -15.16
CA VAL A 397 -8.83 -24.85 -15.38
C VAL A 397 -8.69 -24.49 -16.86
N GLN A 398 -9.74 -23.89 -17.43
CA GLN A 398 -9.69 -23.31 -18.77
C GLN A 398 -9.24 -21.84 -18.74
N GLY A 399 -8.38 -21.44 -19.68
CA GLY A 399 -7.90 -20.08 -19.79
C GLY A 399 -6.58 -19.85 -19.04
N LYS A 400 -6.31 -18.59 -18.70
CA LYS A 400 -5.07 -18.20 -18.04
C LYS A 400 -5.16 -18.38 -16.53
N ILE A 401 -4.05 -18.82 -15.95
CA ILE A 401 -3.90 -19.14 -14.53
C ILE A 401 -2.70 -18.37 -13.98
N ILE A 402 -2.81 -17.89 -12.76
CA ILE A 402 -1.68 -17.33 -12.01
C ILE A 402 -1.34 -18.27 -10.86
N ILE A 403 -0.08 -18.64 -10.74
CA ILE A 403 0.42 -19.46 -9.64
C ILE A 403 1.38 -18.63 -8.82
N PHE A 404 1.12 -18.52 -7.52
CA PHE A 404 2.02 -17.88 -6.58
C PHE A 404 2.72 -18.89 -5.69
N ALA A 405 4.05 -18.72 -5.53
CA ALA A 405 4.86 -19.50 -4.60
C ALA A 405 5.84 -18.59 -3.84
N PRO A 406 6.13 -18.91 -2.56
CA PRO A 406 6.92 -18.03 -1.70
C PRO A 406 8.43 -18.07 -1.94
N LEU A 407 8.93 -19.08 -2.65
CA LEU A 407 10.37 -19.39 -2.76
C LEU A 407 10.82 -19.50 -4.21
N THR A 408 11.94 -18.88 -4.56
CA THR A 408 12.48 -18.88 -5.93
C THR A 408 12.78 -20.28 -6.43
N SER A 409 13.39 -21.14 -5.60
CA SER A 409 13.68 -22.53 -5.98
C SER A 409 12.42 -23.36 -6.24
N VAL A 410 11.33 -23.06 -5.52
CA VAL A 410 10.00 -23.68 -5.75
C VAL A 410 9.42 -23.21 -7.09
N LEU A 411 9.58 -21.92 -7.43
CA LEU A 411 9.16 -21.41 -8.74
C LEU A 411 9.87 -22.16 -9.88
N HIS A 412 11.18 -22.37 -9.78
CA HIS A 412 11.94 -23.11 -10.79
C HIS A 412 11.51 -24.59 -10.86
N LEU A 413 11.24 -25.24 -9.71
CA LEU A 413 10.71 -26.58 -9.66
C LEU A 413 9.36 -26.68 -10.39
N ILE A 414 8.41 -25.81 -10.06
CA ILE A 414 7.09 -25.77 -10.70
C ILE A 414 7.19 -25.48 -12.20
N SER A 415 8.04 -24.53 -12.59
CA SER A 415 8.23 -24.19 -14.02
C SER A 415 8.70 -25.38 -14.84
N ARG A 416 9.62 -26.18 -14.29
CA ARG A 416 10.10 -27.41 -14.95
C ARG A 416 9.00 -28.47 -15.08
N GLU A 417 8.16 -28.62 -14.05
CA GLU A 417 7.08 -29.62 -14.03
C GLU A 417 5.89 -29.25 -14.94
N ILE A 418 5.59 -27.96 -15.09
CA ILE A 418 4.50 -27.48 -15.97
C ILE A 418 4.98 -27.38 -17.43
N GLY A 419 6.25 -27.10 -17.65
CA GLY A 419 6.86 -27.05 -18.99
C GLY A 419 6.54 -25.77 -19.79
N PRO A 420 6.45 -25.84 -21.13
CA PRO A 420 6.51 -24.68 -22.03
C PRO A 420 5.27 -23.75 -21.97
N THR A 421 4.19 -24.17 -21.36
CA THR A 421 2.99 -23.32 -21.16
C THR A 421 3.13 -22.35 -19.99
N CYS A 422 4.27 -22.40 -19.28
CA CYS A 422 4.55 -21.61 -18.08
C CYS A 422 5.46 -20.43 -18.40
N THR A 423 5.01 -19.22 -18.08
CA THR A 423 5.83 -18.01 -18.04
C THR A 423 6.27 -17.75 -16.61
N LEU A 424 7.57 -17.90 -16.34
CA LEU A 424 8.16 -17.67 -15.02
C LEU A 424 8.65 -16.22 -14.89
N ILE A 425 8.24 -15.56 -13.81
CA ILE A 425 8.72 -14.24 -13.39
C ILE A 425 9.24 -14.31 -11.96
N ASP A 426 10.53 -14.23 -11.78
CA ASP A 426 11.19 -14.22 -10.49
C ASP A 426 11.96 -12.92 -10.19
N ASN A 427 12.57 -12.82 -9.00
CA ASN A 427 13.28 -11.63 -8.56
C ASN A 427 14.64 -11.42 -9.25
N THR A 428 15.18 -12.40 -9.97
CA THR A 428 16.48 -12.30 -10.67
C THR A 428 16.36 -11.53 -11.98
N LEU A 429 15.15 -11.46 -12.53
CA LEU A 429 14.89 -10.79 -13.80
C LEU A 429 14.91 -9.27 -13.66
N SER A 430 15.49 -8.59 -14.64
CA SER A 430 15.40 -7.14 -14.75
C SER A 430 13.95 -6.68 -14.97
N LYS A 431 13.63 -5.44 -14.58
CA LYS A 431 12.30 -4.86 -14.75
C LYS A 431 11.81 -4.93 -16.21
N GLN A 432 12.67 -4.55 -17.16
CA GLN A 432 12.32 -4.60 -18.59
C GLN A 432 11.98 -6.02 -19.04
N ARG A 433 12.73 -7.02 -18.59
CA ARG A 433 12.47 -8.42 -18.90
C ARG A 433 11.16 -8.91 -18.32
N LYS A 434 10.84 -8.54 -17.07
CA LYS A 434 9.54 -8.84 -16.42
C LYS A 434 8.36 -8.29 -17.22
N LEU A 435 8.43 -7.02 -17.60
CA LEU A 435 7.37 -6.38 -18.41
C LEU A 435 7.22 -7.02 -19.79
N LYS A 436 8.33 -7.39 -20.44
CA LYS A 436 8.31 -8.09 -21.71
C LYS A 436 7.62 -9.44 -21.59
N LEU A 437 8.02 -10.26 -20.61
CA LEU A 437 7.41 -11.58 -20.35
C LEU A 437 5.92 -11.49 -20.01
N LEU A 438 5.52 -10.47 -19.25
CA LEU A 438 4.12 -10.24 -18.96
C LEU A 438 3.29 -9.92 -20.21
N ARG A 439 3.80 -9.05 -21.09
CA ARG A 439 3.15 -8.75 -22.36
C ARG A 439 3.07 -9.97 -23.27
N GLU A 440 4.15 -10.76 -23.34
CA GLU A 440 4.19 -12.03 -24.07
C GLU A 440 3.16 -13.02 -23.52
N TRP A 441 3.07 -13.16 -22.17
CA TRP A 441 2.05 -13.99 -21.53
C TRP A 441 0.64 -13.49 -21.83
N GLN A 442 0.40 -12.20 -21.78
CA GLN A 442 -0.90 -11.61 -22.09
C GLN A 442 -1.30 -11.89 -23.55
N ALA A 443 -0.39 -11.70 -24.50
CA ALA A 443 -0.65 -11.81 -25.92
C ALA A 443 -0.72 -13.26 -26.45
N ASN A 444 0.00 -14.20 -25.82
CA ASN A 444 0.10 -15.58 -26.30
C ASN A 444 -0.93 -16.51 -25.65
N PRO A 445 -1.94 -17.01 -26.37
CA PRO A 445 -2.94 -17.93 -25.81
C PRO A 445 -2.33 -19.27 -25.33
N SER A 446 -1.23 -19.72 -25.93
CA SER A 446 -0.57 -20.98 -25.54
C SER A 446 0.19 -20.86 -24.20
N SER A 447 0.59 -19.65 -23.80
CA SER A 447 1.18 -19.39 -22.48
C SER A 447 0.08 -19.23 -21.44
N ARG A 448 -0.38 -20.35 -20.87
CA ARG A 448 -1.54 -20.37 -19.97
C ARG A 448 -1.20 -19.97 -18.54
N VAL A 449 -0.01 -20.34 -18.06
CA VAL A 449 0.39 -20.19 -16.66
C VAL A 449 1.36 -19.03 -16.50
N LEU A 450 1.00 -18.08 -15.62
CA LEU A 450 1.93 -17.10 -15.07
C LEU A 450 2.37 -17.58 -13.70
N LEU A 451 3.65 -17.85 -13.54
CA LEU A 451 4.25 -18.33 -12.29
C LEU A 451 5.16 -17.26 -11.70
N SER A 452 4.89 -16.83 -10.49
CA SER A 452 5.67 -15.76 -9.85
C SER A 452 5.65 -15.82 -8.33
N HIS A 453 6.62 -15.14 -7.71
CA HIS A 453 6.47 -14.66 -6.35
C HIS A 453 5.43 -13.51 -6.37
N PRO A 454 4.54 -13.40 -5.36
CA PRO A 454 3.49 -12.38 -5.37
C PRO A 454 4.02 -10.94 -5.42
N GLY A 455 5.14 -10.64 -4.77
CA GLY A 455 5.71 -9.29 -4.72
C GLY A 455 5.91 -8.60 -6.08
N PRO A 456 6.59 -9.22 -7.07
CA PRO A 456 6.84 -8.61 -8.38
C PRO A 456 5.60 -8.26 -9.20
N VAL A 457 4.50 -8.98 -9.00
CA VAL A 457 3.26 -8.82 -9.77
C VAL A 457 2.10 -8.26 -8.94
N ALA A 458 2.29 -8.11 -7.62
CA ALA A 458 1.26 -7.59 -6.73
C ALA A 458 0.94 -6.10 -6.96
N ARG A 459 1.79 -5.36 -7.67
CA ARG A 459 1.64 -3.90 -7.82
C ARG A 459 1.72 -3.44 -9.26
N GLY A 460 0.80 -2.56 -9.66
CA GLY A 460 0.83 -1.80 -10.91
C GLY A 460 0.60 -2.59 -12.22
N ILE A 461 0.15 -3.86 -12.17
CA ILE A 461 -0.04 -4.69 -13.37
C ILE A 461 -1.47 -5.24 -13.40
N ASP A 462 -2.13 -5.12 -14.54
CA ASP A 462 -3.44 -5.75 -14.78
C ASP A 462 -3.26 -7.21 -15.23
N LEU A 463 -3.84 -8.15 -14.47
CA LEU A 463 -3.86 -9.57 -14.76
C LEU A 463 -5.28 -10.12 -14.89
N SER A 464 -6.28 -9.27 -15.13
CA SER A 464 -7.70 -9.65 -15.23
C SER A 464 -8.02 -10.55 -16.44
N MET A 465 -7.06 -10.81 -17.31
CA MET A 465 -7.17 -11.89 -18.31
C MET A 465 -7.22 -13.29 -17.69
N ALA A 466 -6.67 -13.46 -16.49
CA ALA A 466 -6.85 -14.67 -15.69
C ALA A 466 -8.04 -14.48 -14.73
N ASN A 467 -8.72 -15.57 -14.46
CA ASN A 467 -9.78 -15.60 -13.44
C ASN A 467 -9.46 -16.59 -12.31
N THR A 468 -8.32 -17.26 -12.34
CA THR A 468 -7.92 -18.26 -11.35
C THR A 468 -6.52 -17.95 -10.82
N ILE A 469 -6.41 -17.90 -9.49
CA ILE A 469 -5.15 -17.84 -8.75
C ILE A 469 -4.98 -19.13 -7.96
N ILE A 470 -3.80 -19.72 -8.03
CA ILE A 470 -3.40 -20.86 -7.22
C ILE A 470 -2.25 -20.44 -6.32
N TRP A 471 -2.47 -20.44 -5.02
CA TRP A 471 -1.44 -20.29 -4.02
C TRP A 471 -0.83 -21.66 -3.74
N TYR A 472 0.38 -21.90 -4.25
CA TYR A 472 1.11 -23.14 -4.03
C TYR A 472 1.45 -23.34 -2.55
N ALA A 473 1.74 -22.25 -1.86
CA ALA A 473 1.88 -22.17 -0.41
C ALA A 473 1.61 -20.72 0.05
N PRO A 474 1.31 -20.51 1.34
CA PRO A 474 1.03 -19.18 1.87
C PRO A 474 2.28 -18.29 1.95
N ILE A 475 2.04 -16.98 2.06
CA ILE A 475 3.03 -15.95 2.39
C ILE A 475 2.65 -15.26 3.70
N ASP A 476 3.63 -14.70 4.40
CA ASP A 476 3.39 -14.03 5.68
C ASP A 476 2.84 -12.59 5.56
N ARG A 477 2.85 -11.99 4.37
CA ARG A 477 2.49 -10.59 4.14
C ARG A 477 1.05 -10.45 3.66
N THR A 478 0.16 -10.02 4.55
CA THR A 478 -1.27 -9.78 4.25
C THR A 478 -1.47 -8.82 3.08
N GLU A 479 -0.70 -7.72 3.05
CA GLU A 479 -0.78 -6.73 1.98
C GLU A 479 -0.52 -7.33 0.59
N TYR A 480 0.54 -8.14 0.44
CA TYR A 480 0.84 -8.80 -0.84
C TYR A 480 -0.20 -9.86 -1.20
N PHE A 481 -0.76 -10.54 -0.20
CA PHE A 481 -1.81 -11.53 -0.43
C PHE A 481 -3.07 -10.85 -0.98
N ILE A 482 -3.53 -9.77 -0.36
CA ILE A 482 -4.70 -8.98 -0.83
C ILE A 482 -4.44 -8.43 -2.24
N GLN A 483 -3.32 -7.73 -2.42
CA GLN A 483 -2.99 -7.09 -3.70
C GLN A 483 -2.86 -8.10 -4.84
N ALA A 484 -2.27 -9.28 -4.59
CA ALA A 484 -2.13 -10.34 -5.57
C ALA A 484 -3.50 -10.93 -5.97
N ASN A 485 -4.38 -11.16 -5.01
CA ASN A 485 -5.73 -11.67 -5.27
C ASN A 485 -6.58 -10.68 -6.09
N GLU A 486 -6.42 -9.39 -5.83
CA GLU A 486 -7.15 -8.35 -6.56
C GLU A 486 -6.64 -8.13 -8.01
N ARG A 487 -5.52 -8.72 -8.42
CA ARG A 487 -5.00 -8.59 -9.80
C ARG A 487 -5.89 -9.25 -10.86
N ILE A 488 -6.67 -10.26 -10.50
CA ILE A 488 -7.63 -10.89 -11.39
C ILE A 488 -9.01 -10.22 -11.37
N ASN A 489 -9.23 -9.24 -10.49
CA ASN A 489 -10.42 -8.40 -10.49
C ASN A 489 -10.24 -7.22 -11.45
N GLY A 490 -11.30 -6.68 -12.03
CA GLY A 490 -11.24 -5.51 -12.89
C GLY A 490 -12.51 -5.28 -13.70
N VAL A 491 -12.65 -4.08 -14.23
CA VAL A 491 -13.81 -3.66 -15.05
C VAL A 491 -14.07 -4.61 -16.22
N ASN A 492 -13.00 -5.20 -16.79
CA ASN A 492 -13.08 -6.12 -17.92
C ASN A 492 -13.20 -7.59 -17.52
N GLN A 493 -13.23 -7.91 -16.22
CA GLN A 493 -13.41 -9.29 -15.76
C GLN A 493 -14.89 -9.68 -15.79
N THR A 494 -15.23 -10.59 -16.67
CA THR A 494 -16.63 -11.07 -16.84
C THR A 494 -16.85 -12.46 -16.29
N LYS A 495 -15.78 -13.17 -15.89
CA LYS A 495 -15.84 -14.55 -15.40
C LYS A 495 -15.77 -14.61 -13.89
N PRO A 496 -16.45 -15.57 -13.23
CA PRO A 496 -16.25 -15.84 -11.81
C PRO A 496 -14.77 -16.07 -11.49
N ARG A 497 -14.33 -15.55 -10.35
CA ARG A 497 -12.93 -15.62 -9.90
C ARG A 497 -12.74 -16.77 -8.93
N TYR A 498 -11.60 -17.47 -9.03
CA TYR A 498 -11.24 -18.59 -8.16
C TYR A 498 -9.89 -18.34 -7.51
N ILE A 499 -9.85 -18.47 -6.19
CA ILE A 499 -8.62 -18.39 -5.39
C ILE A 499 -8.46 -19.73 -4.69
N ILE A 500 -7.49 -20.53 -5.14
CA ILE A 500 -7.21 -21.86 -4.63
C ILE A 500 -5.97 -21.79 -3.76
N ARG A 501 -6.09 -22.22 -2.50
CA ARG A 501 -5.02 -22.19 -1.51
C ARG A 501 -4.63 -23.61 -1.13
N MET A 502 -3.41 -24.00 -1.48
CA MET A 502 -2.88 -25.32 -1.17
C MET A 502 -2.11 -25.28 0.16
N TYR A 503 -2.30 -26.28 1.01
CA TYR A 503 -1.55 -26.45 2.26
C TYR A 503 -1.26 -27.95 2.51
N GLY A 504 -0.09 -28.26 3.08
CA GLY A 504 0.35 -29.61 3.41
C GLY A 504 0.61 -29.82 4.90
N CYS A 505 0.58 -28.75 5.71
CA CYS A 505 0.77 -28.83 7.15
C CYS A 505 -0.04 -27.77 7.90
N SER A 506 -0.21 -27.97 9.22
CA SER A 506 -1.00 -27.08 10.08
C SER A 506 -0.49 -25.64 10.06
N ILE A 507 0.82 -25.44 10.01
CA ILE A 507 1.42 -24.10 9.96
C ILE A 507 1.01 -23.31 8.71
N GLU A 508 0.92 -23.95 7.55
CA GLU A 508 0.43 -23.29 6.32
C GLU A 508 -1.05 -22.92 6.46
N LYS A 509 -1.86 -23.79 7.05
CA LYS A 509 -3.26 -23.53 7.35
C LYS A 509 -3.41 -22.36 8.32
N ASP A 510 -2.65 -22.35 9.43
CA ASP A 510 -2.64 -21.27 10.41
C ASP A 510 -2.27 -19.90 9.79
N ILE A 511 -1.38 -19.90 8.79
CA ILE A 511 -1.02 -18.67 8.06
C ILE A 511 -2.20 -18.18 7.23
N TYR A 512 -2.90 -19.04 6.49
CA TYR A 512 -4.10 -18.64 5.75
C TYR A 512 -5.21 -18.13 6.68
N GLU A 513 -5.46 -18.79 7.80
CA GLU A 513 -6.42 -18.32 8.81
C GLU A 513 -6.04 -16.96 9.41
N ARG A 514 -4.74 -16.73 9.63
CA ARG A 514 -4.25 -15.42 10.08
C ARG A 514 -4.44 -14.35 9.01
N LEU A 515 -4.16 -14.65 7.74
CA LEU A 515 -4.38 -13.73 6.62
C LEU A 515 -5.86 -13.35 6.52
N GLU A 516 -6.78 -14.30 6.63
CA GLU A 516 -8.22 -14.04 6.63
C GLU A 516 -8.65 -13.18 7.83
N ARG A 517 -8.15 -13.47 9.02
CA ARG A 517 -8.44 -12.69 10.22
C ARG A 517 -7.98 -11.24 10.07
N ASN A 518 -6.78 -11.02 9.52
CA ASN A 518 -6.27 -9.68 9.26
C ASN A 518 -7.11 -8.96 8.20
N ILE A 519 -7.56 -9.66 7.15
CA ILE A 519 -8.45 -9.13 6.13
C ILE A 519 -9.80 -8.76 6.76
N SER A 520 -10.38 -9.62 7.61
CA SER A 520 -11.65 -9.38 8.28
C SER A 520 -11.58 -8.18 9.24
N LEU A 521 -10.50 -8.07 10.03
CA LEU A 521 -10.27 -6.92 10.90
C LEU A 521 -10.14 -5.63 10.10
N GLN A 522 -9.35 -5.66 9.04
CA GLN A 522 -9.19 -4.52 8.14
C GLN A 522 -10.51 -4.16 7.44
N GLY A 523 -11.26 -5.15 6.98
CA GLY A 523 -12.59 -4.96 6.40
C GLY A 523 -13.56 -4.31 7.37
N LEU A 524 -13.54 -4.68 8.64
CA LEU A 524 -14.36 -4.06 9.67
C LEU A 524 -14.00 -2.59 9.90
N ILE A 525 -12.70 -2.28 10.00
CA ILE A 525 -12.21 -0.89 10.09
C ILE A 525 -12.68 -0.06 8.88
N LEU A 526 -12.55 -0.61 7.69
CA LEU A 526 -12.97 0.08 6.47
C LEU A 526 -14.50 0.26 6.39
N LYS A 527 -15.27 -0.74 6.83
CA LYS A 527 -16.75 -0.68 6.88
C LYS A 527 -17.26 0.39 7.85
N LEU A 528 -16.61 0.61 8.98
CA LEU A 528 -16.94 1.70 9.89
C LEU A 528 -16.80 3.08 9.23
N LYS A 529 -15.88 3.22 8.27
CA LYS A 529 -15.72 4.46 7.50
C LYS A 529 -16.80 4.66 6.43
N GLU A 530 -17.33 3.58 5.87
CA GLU A 530 -18.46 3.63 4.93
C GLU A 530 -19.73 4.12 5.60
N MET A 531 -20.02 3.62 6.80
CA MET A 531 -21.25 3.99 7.56
C MET A 531 -21.32 5.47 7.93
N LYS A 532 -20.21 6.19 7.97
CA LYS A 532 -20.18 7.65 8.26
C LYS A 532 -20.49 8.53 7.05
N LEU A 533 -20.47 7.97 5.83
CA LEU A 533 -20.78 8.69 4.61
C LEU A 533 -22.27 8.67 4.27
N ASP A 534 -23.03 7.73 4.85
CA ASP A 534 -24.48 7.56 4.64
C ASP A 534 -25.33 8.23 5.72
N GLY A 535 -24.75 8.94 6.65
CA GLY A 535 -25.39 9.68 7.75
C GLY A 535 -25.14 11.18 7.66
#